data_778486338ddfb5d50a0046cdffc24771
#
_entry.id   778486338ddfb5d50a0046cdffc24771
#
_cell.length_a   1.000
_cell.length_b   1.000
_cell.length_c   1.000
_cell.angle_alpha   90.00
_cell.angle_beta   90.00
_cell.angle_gamma   90.00
#
_symmetry.space_group_name_H-M   'P 1'
#
loop_
_entity.id
_entity.type
_entity.pdbx_description
1 polymer ?
#
loop_
_entity_poly.entity_id
_entity_poly.type
_entity_poly.pdbx_seq_one_letter_code
_entity_poly.pdbx_strand_id
1 'polypeptide(L)'
;MNEILTLVTFLALLFYTGIEMKFQLQMLQQNSYRNDRYNRWLKGESFASVSRLTDLFLLLLLSTNFLPTFVQIVTITVVLAKSVKGLQTKYKKPLVFTKRATRLYIAVLLLSLLVAGLAAGLTTLSNGSRALLAIAILAPYFMMTANIIMQPVEKRINRKYYDEAKQILSQMQDLTVIGITGSYGKTSTKHYLYRILCERYNVLMTPGSFNTPMGVIRTIREQMKPYHNIFICEMGAKQIGDIKEICDLVAPQIGIITAVGEQHLESFKTIGNVQRTKFELVDALPGSGLAVINNDFPYIANRPVENVPVKRYTIADTGADYHIEDIRYDTDATRFTVVGGGERIELSTKLIGECNLSNLMAAVITARHLQVPVPSIQYGVSRIEQVEHRLNMKRTPGGISIIDDAFNSNPDGARMALDVLRRMTQGKRIIITPGMIELGEKQVEYNYLLGKQIAEVCDYVMVVGRYNSCLLYTSPSPRDAHES
;
A
#
# COMPACT_ATOMS: atom_id res chain seq x y z
N MET A 1 -37.93 -25.52 31.92
CA MET A 1 -36.60 -25.97 31.48
C MET A 1 -36.37 -25.71 30.00
N ASN A 2 -37.30 -26.01 29.11
CA ASN A 2 -37.14 -25.78 27.63
C ASN A 2 -37.01 -24.31 27.25
N GLU A 3 -37.74 -23.38 27.87
CA GLU A 3 -37.66 -21.96 27.53
C GLU A 3 -36.32 -21.32 27.90
N ILE A 4 -35.79 -21.66 29.08
CA ILE A 4 -34.46 -21.19 29.55
C ILE A 4 -33.38 -21.68 28.57
N LEU A 5 -33.43 -22.97 28.21
CA LEU A 5 -32.44 -23.54 27.29
C LEU A 5 -32.53 -22.90 25.87
N THR A 6 -33.73 -22.59 25.41
CA THR A 6 -33.95 -21.88 24.14
C THR A 6 -33.39 -20.46 24.19
N LEU A 7 -33.55 -19.75 25.31
CA LEU A 7 -32.96 -18.43 25.50
C LEU A 7 -31.42 -18.50 25.53
N VAL A 8 -30.85 -19.48 26.25
CA VAL A 8 -29.39 -19.69 26.29
C VAL A 8 -28.85 -20.02 24.91
N THR A 9 -29.56 -20.85 24.14
CA THR A 9 -29.19 -21.16 22.73
C THR A 9 -29.18 -19.90 21.88
N PHE A 10 -30.21 -19.06 21.98
CA PHE A 10 -30.29 -17.80 21.25
C PHE A 10 -29.13 -16.85 21.61
N LEU A 11 -28.82 -16.70 22.89
CA LEU A 11 -27.71 -15.85 23.35
C LEU A 11 -26.34 -16.39 22.90
N ALA A 12 -26.13 -17.72 22.97
CA ALA A 12 -24.90 -18.34 22.50
C ALA A 12 -24.71 -18.15 20.98
N LEU A 13 -25.77 -18.29 20.19
CA LEU A 13 -25.74 -18.05 18.75
C LEU A 13 -25.56 -16.56 18.41
N LEU A 14 -26.15 -15.65 19.18
CA LEU A 14 -25.93 -14.23 19.02
C LEU A 14 -24.46 -13.85 19.25
N PHE A 15 -23.84 -14.39 20.29
CA PHE A 15 -22.42 -14.20 20.56
C PHE A 15 -21.55 -14.76 19.44
N TYR A 16 -21.83 -15.98 18.99
CA TYR A 16 -21.11 -16.63 17.89
C TYR A 16 -21.23 -15.83 16.59
N THR A 17 -22.45 -15.38 16.23
CA THR A 17 -22.67 -14.51 15.06
C THR A 17 -21.83 -13.22 15.16
N GLY A 18 -21.73 -12.62 16.36
CA GLY A 18 -20.87 -11.45 16.59
C GLY A 18 -19.40 -11.73 16.29
N ILE A 19 -18.87 -12.89 16.71
CA ILE A 19 -17.49 -13.28 16.43
C ILE A 19 -17.26 -13.51 14.93
N GLU A 20 -18.19 -14.18 14.24
CA GLU A 20 -18.12 -14.36 12.78
C GLU A 20 -18.16 -13.01 12.05
N MET A 21 -19.02 -12.08 12.45
CA MET A 21 -19.09 -10.73 11.86
C MET A 21 -17.79 -9.95 12.10
N LYS A 22 -17.15 -10.10 13.27
CA LYS A 22 -15.83 -9.51 13.55
C LYS A 22 -14.77 -10.01 12.58
N PHE A 23 -14.75 -11.33 12.29
CA PHE A 23 -13.84 -11.90 11.30
C PHE A 23 -14.12 -11.36 9.90
N GLN A 24 -15.38 -11.31 9.47
CA GLN A 24 -15.74 -10.77 8.17
C GLN A 24 -15.38 -9.28 8.02
N LEU A 25 -15.56 -8.50 9.08
CA LEU A 25 -15.13 -7.10 9.12
C LEU A 25 -13.61 -6.96 8.94
N GLN A 26 -12.83 -7.82 9.59
CA GLN A 26 -11.38 -7.84 9.43
C GLN A 26 -10.98 -8.11 7.98
N MET A 27 -11.59 -9.10 7.34
CA MET A 27 -11.31 -9.42 5.93
C MET A 27 -11.76 -8.29 5.01
N LEU A 28 -12.88 -7.66 5.26
CA LEU A 28 -13.35 -6.49 4.52
C LEU A 28 -12.41 -5.28 4.71
N GLN A 29 -11.90 -5.04 5.92
CA GLN A 29 -10.91 -4.00 6.21
C GLN A 29 -9.60 -4.24 5.44
N GLN A 30 -9.11 -5.47 5.41
CA GLN A 30 -7.91 -5.84 4.64
C GLN A 30 -8.11 -5.64 3.13
N ASN A 31 -9.34 -5.79 2.65
CA ASN A 31 -9.77 -5.49 1.28
C ASN A 31 -10.18 -4.03 1.07
N SER A 32 -9.77 -3.11 1.95
CA SER A 32 -10.00 -1.65 1.86
C SER A 32 -11.48 -1.27 1.83
N TYR A 33 -12.35 -2.05 2.46
CA TYR A 33 -13.82 -1.90 2.47
C TYR A 33 -14.46 -1.92 1.06
N ARG A 34 -13.81 -2.58 0.10
CA ARG A 34 -14.29 -2.74 -1.27
C ARG A 34 -14.94 -4.09 -1.46
N ASN A 35 -16.23 -4.11 -1.76
CA ASN A 35 -16.99 -5.35 -1.93
C ASN A 35 -16.50 -6.19 -3.13
N ASP A 36 -16.02 -5.56 -4.21
CA ASP A 36 -15.44 -6.25 -5.36
C ASP A 36 -14.15 -7.03 -5.00
N ARG A 37 -13.26 -6.44 -4.20
CA ARG A 37 -12.04 -7.09 -3.71
C ARG A 37 -12.35 -8.17 -2.68
N TYR A 38 -13.26 -7.86 -1.75
CA TYR A 38 -13.70 -8.79 -0.74
C TYR A 38 -14.37 -10.03 -1.39
N ASN A 39 -15.18 -9.84 -2.43
CA ASN A 39 -15.81 -10.94 -3.15
C ASN A 39 -14.79 -11.80 -3.93
N ARG A 40 -13.73 -11.19 -4.50
CA ARG A 40 -12.62 -11.96 -5.11
C ARG A 40 -11.88 -12.79 -4.08
N TRP A 41 -11.56 -12.23 -2.92
CA TRP A 41 -11.00 -12.98 -1.82
C TRP A 41 -11.91 -14.14 -1.39
N LEU A 42 -13.21 -13.88 -1.23
CA LEU A 42 -14.19 -14.89 -0.84
C LEU A 42 -14.27 -16.06 -1.85
N LYS A 43 -14.13 -15.79 -3.14
CA LYS A 43 -14.09 -16.84 -4.18
C LYS A 43 -12.81 -17.70 -4.12
N GLY A 44 -11.70 -17.15 -3.62
CA GLY A 44 -10.47 -17.89 -3.38
C GLY A 44 -10.51 -18.78 -2.13
N GLU A 45 -11.43 -18.50 -1.20
CA GLU A 45 -11.65 -19.31 0.00
C GLU A 45 -12.66 -20.41 -0.28
N SER A 46 -12.38 -21.63 0.16
CA SER A 46 -13.35 -22.72 0.03
C SER A 46 -14.60 -22.42 0.87
N PHE A 47 -15.74 -22.26 0.22
CA PHE A 47 -17.03 -22.15 0.92
C PHE A 47 -17.34 -23.40 1.75
N ALA A 48 -16.89 -24.56 1.29
CA ALA A 48 -17.04 -25.84 1.97
C ALA A 48 -15.98 -26.08 3.07
N SER A 49 -15.64 -25.05 3.85
CA SER A 49 -14.79 -25.25 5.03
C SER A 49 -15.52 -26.17 6.05
N VAL A 50 -14.75 -27.00 6.75
CA VAL A 50 -15.29 -27.89 7.81
C VAL A 50 -16.13 -27.09 8.84
N SER A 51 -15.74 -25.85 9.12
CA SER A 51 -16.47 -24.95 10.02
C SER A 51 -17.88 -24.65 9.51
N ARG A 52 -18.03 -24.26 8.25
CA ARG A 52 -19.35 -23.93 7.65
C ARG A 52 -20.23 -25.16 7.47
N LEU A 53 -19.61 -26.29 7.09
CA LEU A 53 -20.35 -27.58 7.02
C LEU A 53 -20.90 -27.97 8.39
N THR A 54 -20.14 -27.77 9.47
CA THR A 54 -20.61 -28.00 10.84
C THR A 54 -21.81 -27.10 11.17
N ASP A 55 -21.76 -25.81 10.79
CA ASP A 55 -22.88 -24.87 11.04
C ASP A 55 -24.13 -25.24 10.25
N LEU A 56 -23.96 -25.66 9.00
CA LEU A 56 -25.07 -26.14 8.18
C LEU A 56 -25.71 -27.41 8.77
N PHE A 57 -24.89 -28.32 9.26
CA PHE A 57 -25.37 -29.52 9.94
C PHE A 57 -26.16 -29.18 11.21
N LEU A 58 -25.64 -28.26 12.05
CA LEU A 58 -26.37 -27.78 13.24
C LEU A 58 -27.70 -27.09 12.86
N LEU A 59 -27.73 -26.32 11.78
CA LEU A 59 -28.96 -25.68 11.29
C LEU A 59 -29.98 -26.73 10.88
N LEU A 60 -29.57 -27.77 10.17
CA LEU A 60 -30.43 -28.88 9.82
C LEU A 60 -30.97 -29.60 11.07
N LEU A 61 -30.13 -29.92 12.04
CA LEU A 61 -30.53 -30.52 13.31
C LEU A 61 -31.50 -29.65 14.11
N LEU A 62 -31.27 -28.35 14.21
CA LEU A 62 -32.18 -27.41 14.85
C LEU A 62 -33.52 -27.27 14.11
N SER A 63 -33.57 -27.60 12.82
CA SER A 63 -34.80 -27.58 12.02
C SER A 63 -35.64 -28.86 12.18
N THR A 64 -35.05 -29.91 12.74
CA THR A 64 -35.77 -31.13 13.11
C THR A 64 -36.31 -31.04 14.54
N ASN A 65 -37.43 -31.67 14.83
CA ASN A 65 -37.92 -31.81 16.19
C ASN A 65 -37.38 -33.06 16.90
N PHE A 66 -36.26 -33.62 16.41
CA PHE A 66 -35.62 -34.79 16.98
C PHE A 66 -34.72 -34.39 18.16
N LEU A 67 -34.99 -34.93 19.34
CA LEU A 67 -34.22 -34.70 20.57
C LEU A 67 -33.87 -33.20 20.80
N PRO A 68 -34.87 -32.27 20.90
CA PRO A 68 -34.61 -30.84 20.83
C PRO A 68 -33.68 -30.33 21.96
N THR A 69 -33.77 -30.86 23.15
CA THR A 69 -32.91 -30.50 24.29
C THR A 69 -31.44 -30.91 24.05
N PHE A 70 -31.21 -32.12 23.53
CA PHE A 70 -29.88 -32.62 23.21
C PHE A 70 -29.24 -31.78 22.10
N VAL A 71 -29.99 -31.52 21.02
CA VAL A 71 -29.52 -30.71 19.89
C VAL A 71 -29.17 -29.27 20.32
N GLN A 72 -29.96 -28.66 21.23
CA GLN A 72 -29.62 -27.33 21.77
C GLN A 72 -28.34 -27.33 22.59
N ILE A 73 -28.12 -28.32 23.45
CA ILE A 73 -26.89 -28.45 24.25
C ILE A 73 -25.68 -28.63 23.35
N VAL A 74 -25.76 -29.51 22.34
CA VAL A 74 -24.69 -29.72 21.35
C VAL A 74 -24.40 -28.41 20.59
N THR A 75 -25.44 -27.71 20.16
CA THR A 75 -25.29 -26.43 19.44
C THR A 75 -24.57 -25.39 20.31
N ILE A 76 -25.00 -25.19 21.58
CA ILE A 76 -24.36 -24.27 22.52
C ILE A 76 -22.87 -24.63 22.66
N THR A 77 -22.58 -25.89 22.92
CA THR A 77 -21.20 -26.37 23.12
C THR A 77 -20.31 -26.09 21.91
N VAL A 78 -20.79 -26.45 20.72
CA VAL A 78 -20.02 -26.28 19.46
C VAL A 78 -19.81 -24.80 19.14
N VAL A 79 -20.85 -23.96 19.23
CA VAL A 79 -20.70 -22.54 18.86
C VAL A 79 -19.86 -21.77 19.87
N LEU A 80 -19.91 -22.11 21.15
CA LEU A 80 -19.03 -21.53 22.17
C LEU A 80 -17.57 -21.95 21.96
N ALA A 81 -17.31 -23.23 21.66
CA ALA A 81 -15.97 -23.71 21.34
C ALA A 81 -15.39 -22.98 20.10
N LYS A 82 -16.19 -22.79 19.05
CA LYS A 82 -15.81 -22.03 17.86
C LYS A 82 -15.55 -20.55 18.18
N SER A 83 -16.39 -19.94 19.02
CA SER A 83 -16.23 -18.56 19.45
C SER A 83 -14.91 -18.35 20.20
N VAL A 84 -14.58 -19.24 21.14
CA VAL A 84 -13.30 -19.20 21.88
C VAL A 84 -12.12 -19.33 20.92
N LYS A 85 -12.17 -20.29 20.00
CA LYS A 85 -11.14 -20.44 18.95
C LYS A 85 -10.98 -19.19 18.13
N GLY A 86 -12.10 -18.57 17.70
CA GLY A 86 -12.10 -17.32 16.92
C GLY A 86 -11.46 -16.15 17.68
N LEU A 87 -11.69 -16.04 18.98
CA LEU A 87 -11.07 -15.03 19.85
C LEU A 87 -9.56 -15.24 20.04
N GLN A 88 -9.12 -16.49 20.10
CA GLN A 88 -7.70 -16.85 20.31
C GLN A 88 -6.87 -16.79 19.02
N THR A 89 -7.52 -16.80 17.86
CA THR A 89 -6.82 -16.83 16.57
C THR A 89 -6.05 -15.52 16.35
N LYS A 90 -4.73 -15.62 16.22
CA LYS A 90 -3.84 -14.49 15.90
C LYS A 90 -3.69 -14.36 14.38
N TYR A 91 -3.95 -13.16 13.88
CA TYR A 91 -3.81 -12.84 12.45
C TYR A 91 -2.57 -11.98 12.22
N LYS A 92 -1.90 -12.13 11.08
CA LYS A 92 -0.76 -11.28 10.67
C LYS A 92 -1.14 -9.78 10.67
N LYS A 93 -2.36 -9.47 10.24
CA LYS A 93 -2.92 -8.11 10.25
C LYS A 93 -4.21 -8.16 11.08
N PRO A 94 -4.14 -7.83 12.37
CA PRO A 94 -5.32 -7.84 13.23
C PRO A 94 -6.31 -6.75 12.83
N LEU A 95 -7.58 -6.93 13.19
CA LEU A 95 -8.60 -5.90 13.02
C LEU A 95 -8.27 -4.67 13.85
N VAL A 96 -8.26 -3.51 13.21
CA VAL A 96 -8.14 -2.21 13.87
C VAL A 96 -9.53 -1.55 13.91
N PHE A 97 -10.06 -1.35 15.12
CA PHE A 97 -11.34 -0.68 15.31
C PHE A 97 -11.22 0.84 15.07
N THR A 98 -11.17 1.23 13.80
CA THR A 98 -11.32 2.63 13.39
C THR A 98 -12.78 3.06 13.55
N LYS A 99 -13.06 4.38 13.58
CA LYS A 99 -14.43 4.91 13.62
C LYS A 99 -15.33 4.31 12.53
N ARG A 100 -14.80 4.05 11.32
CA ARG A 100 -15.50 3.38 10.23
C ARG A 100 -15.78 1.90 10.56
N ALA A 101 -14.76 1.17 11.01
CA ALA A 101 -14.91 -0.24 11.38
C ALA A 101 -15.95 -0.41 12.48
N THR A 102 -15.92 0.44 13.51
CA THR A 102 -16.89 0.41 14.60
C THR A 102 -18.31 0.66 14.11
N ARG A 103 -18.55 1.71 13.29
CA ARG A 103 -19.88 1.97 12.71
C ARG A 103 -20.40 0.79 11.89
N LEU A 104 -19.54 0.21 11.05
CA LEU A 104 -19.92 -0.91 10.21
C LEU A 104 -20.20 -2.17 11.03
N TYR A 105 -19.42 -2.41 12.09
CA TYR A 105 -19.63 -3.53 13.01
C TYR A 105 -20.98 -3.40 13.73
N ILE A 106 -21.29 -2.22 14.26
CA ILE A 106 -22.61 -1.93 14.88
C ILE A 106 -23.72 -2.13 13.85
N ALA A 107 -23.59 -1.61 12.64
CA ALA A 107 -24.60 -1.73 11.60
C ALA A 107 -24.89 -3.20 11.23
N VAL A 108 -23.86 -4.04 11.08
CA VAL A 108 -24.07 -5.45 10.76
C VAL A 108 -24.68 -6.24 11.93
N LEU A 109 -24.32 -5.90 13.18
CA LEU A 109 -24.95 -6.51 14.36
C LEU A 109 -26.41 -6.10 14.48
N LEU A 110 -26.77 -4.83 14.27
CA LEU A 110 -28.14 -4.36 14.28
C LEU A 110 -28.97 -5.01 13.15
N LEU A 111 -28.39 -5.16 11.96
CA LEU A 111 -29.03 -5.86 10.85
C LEU A 111 -29.29 -7.34 11.20
N SER A 112 -28.32 -7.99 11.83
CA SER A 112 -28.44 -9.38 12.28
C SER A 112 -29.51 -9.56 13.35
N LEU A 113 -29.54 -8.65 14.35
CA LEU A 113 -30.54 -8.61 15.39
C LEU A 113 -31.94 -8.34 14.84
N LEU A 114 -32.07 -7.44 13.87
CA LEU A 114 -33.35 -7.13 13.22
C LEU A 114 -33.92 -8.39 12.54
N VAL A 115 -33.10 -9.09 11.72
CA VAL A 115 -33.54 -10.29 11.01
C VAL A 115 -33.89 -11.41 12.00
N ALA A 116 -33.04 -11.66 13.00
CA ALA A 116 -33.30 -12.69 14.01
C ALA A 116 -34.48 -12.33 14.91
N GLY A 117 -34.64 -11.06 15.26
CA GLY A 117 -35.78 -10.55 16.05
C GLY A 117 -37.12 -10.65 15.29
N LEU A 118 -37.14 -10.34 14.00
CA LEU A 118 -38.31 -10.55 13.16
C LEU A 118 -38.66 -12.05 13.06
N ALA A 119 -37.68 -12.92 12.86
CA ALA A 119 -37.91 -14.35 12.85
C ALA A 119 -38.42 -14.89 14.20
N ALA A 120 -37.94 -14.36 15.33
CA ALA A 120 -38.41 -14.73 16.67
C ALA A 120 -39.81 -14.18 16.98
N GLY A 121 -40.05 -12.89 16.68
CA GLY A 121 -41.28 -12.18 17.00
C GLY A 121 -42.47 -12.60 16.15
N LEU A 122 -42.26 -12.91 14.86
CA LEU A 122 -43.31 -13.39 13.97
C LEU A 122 -43.67 -14.88 14.19
N THR A 123 -42.81 -15.65 14.84
CA THR A 123 -42.97 -17.09 15.03
C THR A 123 -42.58 -17.55 16.44
N THR A 124 -41.32 -17.92 16.68
CA THR A 124 -40.82 -18.40 17.96
C THR A 124 -39.34 -18.03 18.17
N LEU A 125 -38.91 -17.98 19.42
CA LEU A 125 -37.48 -17.76 19.76
C LEU A 125 -36.54 -18.81 19.16
N SER A 126 -37.04 -20.05 18.97
CA SER A 126 -36.31 -21.10 18.27
C SER A 126 -36.04 -20.74 16.81
N ASN A 127 -36.95 -20.10 16.10
CA ASN A 127 -36.73 -19.62 14.74
C ASN A 127 -35.78 -18.42 14.69
N GLY A 128 -35.77 -17.56 15.72
CA GLY A 128 -34.74 -16.55 15.90
C GLY A 128 -33.34 -17.16 16.05
N SER A 129 -33.20 -18.26 16.79
CA SER A 129 -31.94 -19.04 16.90
C SER A 129 -31.50 -19.63 15.56
N ARG A 130 -32.42 -20.20 14.79
CA ARG A 130 -32.14 -20.71 13.44
C ARG A 130 -31.69 -19.60 12.49
N ALA A 131 -32.35 -18.44 12.57
CA ALA A 131 -31.99 -17.27 11.80
C ALA A 131 -30.58 -16.78 12.13
N LEU A 132 -30.18 -16.70 13.41
CA LEU A 132 -28.80 -16.34 13.80
C LEU A 132 -27.76 -17.31 13.23
N LEU A 133 -28.02 -18.60 13.26
CA LEU A 133 -27.09 -19.58 12.71
C LEU A 133 -27.00 -19.47 11.16
N ALA A 134 -28.12 -19.25 10.48
CA ALA A 134 -28.15 -18.98 9.05
C ALA A 134 -27.38 -17.68 8.70
N ILE A 135 -27.52 -16.62 9.51
CA ILE A 135 -26.77 -15.38 9.38
C ILE A 135 -25.26 -15.64 9.56
N ALA A 136 -24.84 -16.46 10.53
CA ALA A 136 -23.44 -16.81 10.72
C ALA A 136 -22.86 -17.56 9.51
N ILE A 137 -23.62 -18.48 8.89
CA ILE A 137 -23.23 -19.16 7.64
C ILE A 137 -23.10 -18.14 6.49
N LEU A 138 -24.01 -17.20 6.39
CA LEU A 138 -24.07 -16.16 5.36
C LEU A 138 -23.37 -14.86 5.76
N ALA A 139 -22.54 -14.87 6.82
CA ALA A 139 -21.88 -13.69 7.36
C ALA A 139 -21.13 -12.84 6.32
N PRO A 140 -20.44 -13.40 5.30
CA PRO A 140 -19.81 -12.58 4.26
C PRO A 140 -20.81 -11.70 3.51
N TYR A 141 -21.98 -12.23 3.17
CA TYR A 141 -23.01 -11.49 2.42
C TYR A 141 -23.71 -10.44 3.30
N PHE A 142 -23.94 -10.76 4.58
CA PHE A 142 -24.45 -9.79 5.54
C PHE A 142 -23.48 -8.61 5.73
N MET A 143 -22.18 -8.89 5.79
CA MET A 143 -21.15 -7.87 5.87
C MET A 143 -21.11 -6.99 4.61
N MET A 144 -21.23 -7.58 3.41
CA MET A 144 -21.31 -6.84 2.15
C MET A 144 -22.56 -5.95 2.11
N THR A 145 -23.70 -6.47 2.51
CA THR A 145 -24.97 -5.74 2.57
C THR A 145 -24.87 -4.57 3.55
N ALA A 146 -24.37 -4.79 4.75
CA ALA A 146 -24.16 -3.72 5.73
C ALA A 146 -23.20 -2.65 5.19
N ASN A 147 -22.14 -3.05 4.49
CA ASN A 147 -21.22 -2.09 3.86
C ASN A 147 -21.90 -1.25 2.78
N ILE A 148 -22.81 -1.84 1.97
CA ILE A 148 -23.60 -1.12 0.97
C ILE A 148 -24.54 -0.12 1.65
N ILE A 149 -25.28 -0.56 2.68
CA ILE A 149 -26.19 0.30 3.45
C ILE A 149 -25.46 1.48 4.07
N MET A 150 -24.23 1.27 4.54
CA MET A 150 -23.41 2.32 5.16
C MET A 150 -22.71 3.24 4.17
N GLN A 151 -22.64 2.91 2.87
CA GLN A 151 -21.96 3.74 1.87
C GLN A 151 -22.43 5.21 1.82
N PRO A 152 -23.74 5.54 1.85
CA PRO A 152 -24.17 6.94 1.84
C PRO A 152 -23.66 7.73 3.06
N VAL A 153 -23.64 7.09 4.23
CA VAL A 153 -23.14 7.69 5.47
C VAL A 153 -21.64 7.95 5.37
N GLU A 154 -20.87 6.96 4.92
CA GLU A 154 -19.42 7.09 4.75
C GLU A 154 -19.07 8.14 3.68
N LYS A 155 -19.80 8.19 2.56
CA LYS A 155 -19.62 9.23 1.52
C LYS A 155 -19.85 10.63 2.09
N ARG A 156 -20.91 10.81 2.92
CA ARG A 156 -21.20 12.11 3.55
C ARG A 156 -20.09 12.52 4.54
N ILE A 157 -19.59 11.57 5.34
CA ILE A 157 -18.49 11.82 6.28
C ILE A 157 -17.19 12.16 5.51
N ASN A 158 -16.87 11.40 4.46
CA ASN A 158 -15.68 11.65 3.64
C ASN A 158 -15.78 13.02 2.95
N ARG A 159 -16.96 13.38 2.44
CA ARG A 159 -17.20 14.71 1.84
C ARG A 159 -16.97 15.83 2.84
N LYS A 160 -17.51 15.70 4.06
CA LYS A 160 -17.25 16.67 5.13
C LYS A 160 -15.73 16.84 5.40
N TYR A 161 -14.98 15.74 5.49
CA TYR A 161 -13.55 15.81 5.71
C TYR A 161 -12.78 16.41 4.52
N TYR A 162 -13.24 16.15 3.31
CA TYR A 162 -12.72 16.79 2.11
C TYR A 162 -12.94 18.31 2.12
N ASP A 163 -14.15 18.75 2.43
CA ASP A 163 -14.52 20.16 2.46
C ASP A 163 -13.74 20.89 3.57
N GLU A 164 -13.59 20.28 4.76
CA GLU A 164 -12.73 20.83 5.84
C GLU A 164 -11.26 20.96 5.39
N ALA A 165 -10.70 19.96 4.74
CA ALA A 165 -9.32 20.01 4.24
C ALA A 165 -9.16 21.09 3.16
N LYS A 166 -10.12 21.23 2.25
CA LYS A 166 -10.12 22.26 1.21
C LYS A 166 -10.23 23.66 1.81
N GLN A 167 -11.04 23.84 2.86
CA GLN A 167 -11.15 25.09 3.59
C GLN A 167 -9.80 25.48 4.27
N ILE A 168 -9.12 24.53 4.91
CA ILE A 168 -7.79 24.77 5.50
C ILE A 168 -6.82 25.25 4.42
N LEU A 169 -6.75 24.57 3.28
CA LEU A 169 -5.85 24.94 2.19
C LEU A 169 -6.19 26.31 1.59
N SER A 170 -7.48 26.65 1.44
CA SER A 170 -7.90 27.96 0.90
C SER A 170 -7.51 29.16 1.76
N GLN A 171 -7.22 28.96 3.04
CA GLN A 171 -6.74 29.98 3.96
C GLN A 171 -5.22 30.17 3.90
N MET A 172 -4.48 29.35 3.15
CA MET A 172 -3.02 29.36 3.06
C MET A 172 -2.57 29.96 1.73
N GLN A 173 -2.53 31.29 1.63
CA GLN A 173 -2.26 32.02 0.38
C GLN A 173 -0.84 31.77 -0.16
N ASP A 174 0.15 31.60 0.71
CA ASP A 174 1.57 31.45 0.35
C ASP A 174 2.03 29.98 0.31
N LEU A 175 1.09 29.02 0.35
CA LEU A 175 1.42 27.60 0.35
C LEU A 175 1.75 27.10 -1.08
N THR A 176 2.97 26.62 -1.28
CA THR A 176 3.33 25.89 -2.49
C THR A 176 3.12 24.38 -2.27
N VAL A 177 2.28 23.75 -3.08
CA VAL A 177 2.03 22.33 -3.03
C VAL A 177 2.85 21.60 -4.10
N ILE A 178 3.61 20.58 -3.67
CA ILE A 178 4.43 19.74 -4.53
C ILE A 178 3.83 18.34 -4.53
N GLY A 179 3.28 17.92 -5.66
CA GLY A 179 2.79 16.55 -5.85
C GLY A 179 3.94 15.61 -6.27
N ILE A 180 4.00 14.43 -5.68
CA ILE A 180 4.99 13.41 -6.06
C ILE A 180 4.27 12.11 -6.37
N THR A 181 4.42 11.61 -7.60
CA THR A 181 3.89 10.30 -8.00
C THR A 181 4.92 9.46 -8.76
N GLY A 182 4.58 8.22 -9.00
CA GLY A 182 5.41 7.25 -9.74
C GLY A 182 5.07 5.83 -9.33
N SER A 183 5.53 4.86 -10.09
CA SER A 183 5.43 3.46 -9.72
C SER A 183 6.30 3.16 -8.50
N TYR A 184 7.53 3.64 -8.47
CA TYR A 184 8.48 3.57 -7.35
C TYR A 184 9.22 4.90 -7.18
N GLY A 185 10.04 5.02 -6.12
CA GLY A 185 10.80 6.24 -5.81
C GLY A 185 10.04 7.35 -5.07
N LYS A 186 8.70 7.37 -5.08
CA LYS A 186 7.87 8.42 -4.47
C LYS A 186 8.27 8.79 -3.04
N THR A 187 8.30 7.81 -2.15
CA THR A 187 8.59 8.00 -0.72
C THR A 187 10.02 8.48 -0.51
N SER A 188 10.99 7.89 -1.23
CA SER A 188 12.39 8.33 -1.17
C SER A 188 12.52 9.78 -1.62
N THR A 189 11.99 10.13 -2.80
CA THR A 189 12.02 11.50 -3.31
C THR A 189 11.35 12.49 -2.35
N LYS A 190 10.20 12.12 -1.75
CA LYS A 190 9.51 12.92 -0.73
C LYS A 190 10.42 13.22 0.46
N HIS A 191 11.09 12.22 1.02
CA HIS A 191 11.98 12.39 2.17
C HIS A 191 13.22 13.21 1.82
N TYR A 192 13.80 12.99 0.63
CA TYR A 192 14.98 13.75 0.18
C TYR A 192 14.61 15.22 -0.05
N LEU A 193 13.51 15.48 -0.74
CA LEU A 193 13.01 16.83 -0.97
C LEU A 193 12.67 17.54 0.34
N TYR A 194 11.98 16.86 1.24
CA TYR A 194 11.67 17.39 2.57
C TYR A 194 12.95 17.84 3.29
N ARG A 195 13.97 16.96 3.34
CA ARG A 195 15.22 17.28 4.06
C ARG A 195 15.94 18.49 3.46
N ILE A 196 15.98 18.61 2.13
CA ILE A 196 16.61 19.74 1.46
C ILE A 196 15.81 21.03 1.67
N LEU A 197 14.49 20.99 1.52
CA LEU A 197 13.64 22.18 1.62
C LEU A 197 13.54 22.72 3.05
N CYS A 198 13.68 21.90 4.08
CA CYS A 198 13.72 22.32 5.48
C CYS A 198 14.89 23.24 5.82
N GLU A 199 15.90 23.35 4.96
CA GLU A 199 17.00 24.32 5.14
C GLU A 199 16.57 25.77 4.87
N ARG A 200 15.40 25.98 4.25
CA ARG A 200 14.90 27.32 3.91
C ARG A 200 13.43 27.53 4.24
N TYR A 201 12.62 26.50 4.27
CA TYR A 201 11.17 26.58 4.34
C TYR A 201 10.59 25.80 5.53
N ASN A 202 9.39 26.21 5.95
CA ASN A 202 8.57 25.41 6.86
C ASN A 202 7.78 24.40 6.06
N VAL A 203 8.24 23.15 6.05
CA VAL A 203 7.74 22.09 5.17
C VAL A 203 6.85 21.13 5.94
N LEU A 204 5.67 20.84 5.40
CA LEU A 204 4.89 19.67 5.76
C LEU A 204 5.00 18.62 4.65
N MET A 205 5.12 17.35 4.99
CA MET A 205 4.99 16.26 4.05
C MET A 205 3.95 15.23 4.52
N THR A 206 3.33 14.50 3.59
CA THR A 206 2.47 13.37 3.96
C THR A 206 3.29 12.33 4.74
N PRO A 207 2.85 11.92 5.97
CA PRO A 207 3.63 11.02 6.82
C PRO A 207 3.60 9.57 6.27
N GLY A 208 4.69 8.84 6.46
CA GLY A 208 4.81 7.44 6.03
C GLY A 208 4.39 7.25 4.58
N SER A 209 3.42 6.36 4.34
CA SER A 209 2.83 6.09 3.02
C SER A 209 1.37 6.60 2.91
N PHE A 210 1.04 7.74 3.54
CA PHE A 210 -0.29 8.39 3.44
C PHE A 210 -0.44 9.05 2.06
N ASN A 211 -0.60 8.23 1.03
CA ASN A 211 -0.63 8.63 -0.37
C ASN A 211 -2.00 8.38 -1.05
N THR A 212 -3.04 8.16 -0.26
CA THR A 212 -4.43 8.05 -0.72
C THR A 212 -5.20 9.33 -0.43
N PRO A 213 -6.34 9.64 -1.11
CA PRO A 213 -7.13 10.83 -0.83
C PRO A 213 -7.41 11.03 0.67
N MET A 214 -7.84 9.98 1.38
CA MET A 214 -8.11 10.07 2.82
C MET A 214 -6.85 10.24 3.67
N GLY A 215 -5.70 9.70 3.24
CA GLY A 215 -4.40 9.91 3.91
C GLY A 215 -3.96 11.36 3.80
N VAL A 216 -4.12 11.97 2.62
CA VAL A 216 -3.83 13.38 2.36
C VAL A 216 -4.77 14.30 3.16
N ILE A 217 -6.09 14.05 3.10
CA ILE A 217 -7.11 14.77 3.89
C ILE A 217 -6.75 14.74 5.38
N ARG A 218 -6.39 13.58 5.89
CA ARG A 218 -6.00 13.42 7.29
C ARG A 218 -4.75 14.24 7.63
N THR A 219 -3.73 14.21 6.78
CA THR A 219 -2.51 15.00 6.97
C THR A 219 -2.83 16.50 7.06
N ILE A 220 -3.64 17.00 6.14
CA ILE A 220 -4.04 18.42 6.12
C ILE A 220 -4.81 18.77 7.40
N ARG A 221 -5.81 17.99 7.78
CA ARG A 221 -6.65 18.30 8.95
C ARG A 221 -5.93 18.18 10.29
N GLU A 222 -4.99 17.23 10.42
CA GLU A 222 -4.33 16.95 11.70
C GLU A 222 -2.99 17.68 11.87
N GLN A 223 -2.27 17.97 10.77
CA GLN A 223 -0.88 18.42 10.84
C GLN A 223 -0.61 19.76 10.16
N MET A 224 -1.45 20.22 9.20
CA MET A 224 -1.26 21.50 8.54
C MET A 224 -1.38 22.64 9.56
N LYS A 225 -0.42 23.58 9.49
CA LYS A 225 -0.36 24.77 10.35
C LYS A 225 -0.18 26.02 9.50
N PRO A 226 -0.64 27.19 9.96
CA PRO A 226 -0.56 28.44 9.19
C PRO A 226 0.86 28.87 8.80
N TYR A 227 1.89 28.40 9.50
CA TYR A 227 3.27 28.74 9.20
C TYR A 227 3.93 27.87 8.11
N HIS A 228 3.26 26.79 7.65
CA HIS A 228 3.82 25.99 6.56
C HIS A 228 3.76 26.76 5.23
N ASN A 229 4.88 26.81 4.51
CA ASN A 229 4.97 27.42 3.18
C ASN A 229 5.01 26.36 2.07
N ILE A 230 5.44 25.13 2.40
CA ILE A 230 5.53 24.03 1.43
C ILE A 230 4.74 22.83 1.96
N PHE A 231 3.95 22.23 1.07
CA PHE A 231 3.32 20.93 1.32
C PHE A 231 3.77 19.92 0.28
N ILE A 232 4.51 18.89 0.69
CA ILE A 232 4.92 17.77 -0.16
C ILE A 232 3.89 16.66 -0.03
N CYS A 233 3.13 16.46 -1.10
CA CYS A 233 2.03 15.48 -1.17
C CYS A 233 2.45 14.26 -1.98
N GLU A 234 2.69 13.12 -1.32
CA GLU A 234 2.86 11.84 -2.01
C GLU A 234 1.51 11.34 -2.52
N MET A 235 1.43 11.00 -3.82
CA MET A 235 0.20 10.59 -4.50
C MET A 235 0.33 9.17 -5.02
N GLY A 236 -0.39 8.25 -4.39
CA GLY A 236 -0.51 6.85 -4.80
C GLY A 236 -1.77 6.61 -5.60
N ALA A 237 -1.75 5.59 -6.46
CA ALA A 237 -2.92 5.18 -7.22
C ALA A 237 -2.98 3.67 -7.40
N LYS A 238 -4.19 3.14 -7.47
CA LYS A 238 -4.52 1.76 -7.83
C LYS A 238 -5.49 1.69 -9.03
N GLN A 239 -6.02 2.81 -9.47
CA GLN A 239 -6.93 2.95 -10.61
C GLN A 239 -6.81 4.35 -11.23
N ILE A 240 -7.30 4.49 -12.46
CA ILE A 240 -7.41 5.78 -13.14
C ILE A 240 -8.32 6.71 -12.33
N GLY A 241 -7.93 7.99 -12.19
CA GLY A 241 -8.63 9.02 -11.45
C GLY A 241 -8.19 9.19 -9.99
N ASP A 242 -7.43 8.25 -9.42
CA ASP A 242 -6.99 8.33 -8.01
C ASP A 242 -6.06 9.53 -7.77
N ILE A 243 -5.16 9.84 -8.71
CA ILE A 243 -4.25 10.98 -8.60
C ILE A 243 -4.99 12.27 -8.87
N LYS A 244 -5.87 12.26 -9.86
CA LYS A 244 -6.72 13.43 -10.16
C LYS A 244 -7.55 13.84 -8.95
N GLU A 245 -8.14 12.89 -8.21
CA GLU A 245 -8.90 13.19 -6.97
C GLU A 245 -8.03 13.91 -5.93
N ILE A 246 -6.76 13.53 -5.78
CA ILE A 246 -5.83 14.22 -4.87
C ILE A 246 -5.48 15.61 -5.42
N CYS A 247 -5.21 15.73 -6.72
CA CYS A 247 -4.91 17.03 -7.35
C CYS A 247 -6.08 18.01 -7.24
N ASP A 248 -7.33 17.56 -7.41
CA ASP A 248 -8.53 18.39 -7.25
C ASP A 248 -8.69 18.91 -5.81
N LEU A 249 -8.14 18.18 -4.82
CA LEU A 249 -8.12 18.63 -3.43
C LEU A 249 -7.01 19.65 -3.17
N VAL A 250 -5.75 19.32 -3.57
CA VAL A 250 -4.57 20.06 -3.09
C VAL A 250 -4.06 21.09 -4.09
N ALA A 251 -4.51 21.09 -5.35
CA ALA A 251 -4.13 22.02 -6.44
C ALA A 251 -2.59 22.20 -6.52
N PRO A 252 -1.81 21.18 -6.90
CA PRO A 252 -0.36 21.26 -6.90
C PRO A 252 0.16 22.28 -7.94
N GLN A 253 1.22 23.02 -7.59
CA GLN A 253 1.95 23.90 -8.49
C GLN A 253 3.18 23.22 -9.09
N ILE A 254 3.75 22.24 -8.39
CA ILE A 254 4.90 21.48 -8.86
C ILE A 254 4.52 19.99 -8.85
N GLY A 255 4.81 19.28 -9.93
CA GLY A 255 4.57 17.85 -10.06
C GLY A 255 5.86 17.09 -10.34
N ILE A 256 6.12 16.02 -9.60
CA ILE A 256 7.27 15.14 -9.80
C ILE A 256 6.78 13.75 -10.19
N ILE A 257 7.24 13.24 -11.36
CA ILE A 257 7.04 11.85 -11.76
C ILE A 257 8.36 11.11 -11.67
N THR A 258 8.49 10.21 -10.69
CA THR A 258 9.74 9.49 -10.42
C THR A 258 9.99 8.30 -11.32
N ALA A 259 8.95 7.54 -11.63
CA ALA A 259 9.03 6.34 -12.47
C ALA A 259 7.66 5.93 -13.02
N VAL A 260 7.63 5.34 -14.20
CA VAL A 260 6.49 4.61 -14.73
C VAL A 260 6.97 3.23 -15.17
N GLY A 261 6.58 2.22 -14.42
CA GLY A 261 6.93 0.83 -14.63
C GLY A 261 5.79 -0.11 -14.24
N GLU A 262 5.97 -1.38 -14.52
CA GLU A 262 4.97 -2.41 -14.30
C GLU A 262 4.76 -2.69 -12.81
N GLN A 263 3.77 -2.03 -12.24
CA GLN A 263 3.33 -2.17 -10.85
C GLN A 263 1.81 -2.18 -10.79
N HIS A 264 1.23 -3.02 -9.89
CA HIS A 264 -0.22 -3.15 -9.72
C HIS A 264 -0.98 -3.46 -11.03
N LEU A 265 -0.37 -4.23 -11.95
CA LEU A 265 -0.97 -4.60 -13.24
C LEU A 265 -2.30 -5.35 -13.07
N GLU A 266 -2.48 -6.06 -11.97
CA GLU A 266 -3.78 -6.69 -11.64
C GLU A 266 -4.93 -5.65 -11.62
N SER A 267 -4.68 -4.45 -11.10
CA SER A 267 -5.69 -3.38 -11.03
C SER A 267 -5.71 -2.50 -12.27
N PHE A 268 -4.55 -2.08 -12.79
CA PHE A 268 -4.46 -1.18 -13.95
C PHE A 268 -4.69 -1.87 -15.29
N LYS A 269 -4.49 -3.19 -15.36
CA LYS A 269 -4.59 -4.03 -16.56
C LYS A 269 -3.49 -3.81 -17.60
N THR A 270 -3.12 -2.57 -17.89
CA THR A 270 -2.09 -2.23 -18.88
C THR A 270 -1.12 -1.18 -18.35
N ILE A 271 0.11 -1.19 -18.87
CA ILE A 271 1.11 -0.15 -18.57
C ILE A 271 0.67 1.23 -19.06
N GLY A 272 -0.09 1.31 -20.16
CA GLY A 272 -0.66 2.56 -20.64
C GLY A 272 -1.62 3.20 -19.61
N ASN A 273 -2.40 2.40 -18.89
CA ASN A 273 -3.24 2.90 -17.80
C ASN A 273 -2.40 3.38 -16.61
N VAL A 274 -1.27 2.72 -16.31
CA VAL A 274 -0.32 3.20 -15.29
C VAL A 274 0.24 4.56 -15.70
N GLN A 275 0.76 4.68 -16.92
CA GLN A 275 1.28 5.93 -17.47
C GLN A 275 0.22 7.04 -17.38
N ARG A 276 -0.97 6.82 -17.95
CA ARG A 276 -2.08 7.79 -17.93
C ARG A 276 -2.38 8.28 -16.53
N THR A 277 -2.47 7.36 -15.56
CA THR A 277 -2.79 7.71 -14.17
C THR A 277 -1.68 8.54 -13.52
N LYS A 278 -0.39 8.21 -13.76
CA LYS A 278 0.70 9.01 -13.18
C LYS A 278 0.75 10.41 -13.76
N PHE A 279 0.42 10.54 -15.04
CA PHE A 279 0.40 11.85 -15.71
C PHE A 279 -0.83 12.70 -15.33
N GLU A 280 -1.86 12.17 -14.68
CA GLU A 280 -2.93 12.98 -14.08
C GLU A 280 -2.38 14.11 -13.18
N LEU A 281 -1.21 13.90 -12.55
CA LEU A 281 -0.53 14.94 -11.79
C LEU A 281 -0.05 16.09 -12.69
N VAL A 282 0.64 15.79 -13.80
CA VAL A 282 1.16 16.79 -14.74
C VAL A 282 0.02 17.49 -15.46
N ASP A 283 -0.99 16.71 -15.87
CA ASP A 283 -2.18 17.24 -16.55
C ASP A 283 -3.01 18.20 -15.68
N ALA A 284 -2.87 18.10 -14.33
CA ALA A 284 -3.56 18.97 -13.37
C ALA A 284 -2.76 20.21 -12.96
N LEU A 285 -1.52 20.38 -13.40
CA LEU A 285 -0.71 21.53 -13.06
C LEU A 285 -1.19 22.80 -13.78
N PRO A 286 -1.14 23.96 -13.13
CA PRO A 286 -1.39 25.24 -13.81
C PRO A 286 -0.27 25.55 -14.80
N GLY A 287 -0.55 26.33 -15.87
CA GLY A 287 0.45 26.70 -16.87
C GLY A 287 1.66 27.45 -16.34
N SER A 288 1.54 28.08 -15.14
CA SER A 288 2.65 28.71 -14.40
C SER A 288 3.42 27.73 -13.49
N GLY A 289 3.01 26.49 -13.44
CA GLY A 289 3.63 25.45 -12.60
C GLY A 289 4.91 24.87 -13.17
N LEU A 290 5.35 23.73 -12.61
CA LEU A 290 6.52 22.99 -13.10
C LEU A 290 6.29 21.49 -13.02
N ALA A 291 6.61 20.78 -14.10
CA ALA A 291 6.75 19.33 -14.09
C ALA A 291 8.23 18.93 -14.05
N VAL A 292 8.62 18.07 -13.12
CA VAL A 292 9.95 17.45 -13.02
C VAL A 292 9.79 15.96 -13.30
N ILE A 293 10.31 15.48 -14.41
CA ILE A 293 10.01 14.14 -14.90
C ILE A 293 11.26 13.34 -15.27
N ASN A 294 11.25 12.07 -14.93
CA ASN A 294 12.38 11.18 -15.07
C ASN A 294 12.45 10.55 -16.47
N ASN A 295 13.44 10.94 -17.25
CA ASN A 295 13.62 10.48 -18.62
C ASN A 295 14.26 9.08 -18.75
N ASP A 296 14.73 8.48 -17.64
CA ASP A 296 15.27 7.11 -17.63
C ASP A 296 14.19 6.05 -17.97
N PHE A 297 12.91 6.43 -17.89
CA PHE A 297 11.78 5.53 -18.15
C PHE A 297 11.12 5.83 -19.50
N PRO A 298 11.11 4.87 -20.44
CA PRO A 298 10.55 5.08 -21.80
C PRO A 298 9.10 5.57 -21.79
N TYR A 299 8.29 5.09 -20.85
CA TYR A 299 6.89 5.52 -20.69
C TYR A 299 6.75 6.96 -20.17
N ILE A 300 7.81 7.58 -19.67
CA ILE A 300 7.85 8.99 -19.31
C ILE A 300 8.48 9.80 -20.45
N ALA A 301 9.65 9.37 -20.95
CA ALA A 301 10.41 10.04 -21.96
C ALA A 301 9.59 10.29 -23.24
N ASN A 302 8.83 9.30 -23.68
CA ASN A 302 8.05 9.33 -24.92
C ASN A 302 6.70 10.06 -24.82
N ARG A 303 6.32 10.55 -23.62
CA ARG A 303 5.07 11.31 -23.47
C ARG A 303 5.33 12.82 -23.60
N PRO A 304 4.73 13.52 -24.58
CA PRO A 304 4.79 14.96 -24.66
C PRO A 304 4.04 15.62 -23.49
N VAL A 305 4.52 16.78 -23.05
CA VAL A 305 3.89 17.64 -22.06
C VAL A 305 3.92 19.07 -22.61
N GLU A 306 2.76 19.67 -22.82
CA GLU A 306 2.60 20.98 -23.46
C GLU A 306 1.89 22.00 -22.58
N ASN A 307 1.24 21.55 -21.50
CA ASN A 307 0.41 22.39 -20.63
C ASN A 307 1.19 23.14 -19.56
N VAL A 308 2.46 22.76 -19.29
CA VAL A 308 3.27 23.29 -18.20
C VAL A 308 4.75 23.22 -18.55
N PRO A 309 5.62 24.16 -18.08
CA PRO A 309 7.07 24.04 -18.17
C PRO A 309 7.57 22.71 -17.60
N VAL A 310 8.50 22.06 -18.28
CA VAL A 310 9.04 20.76 -17.93
C VAL A 310 10.54 20.85 -17.69
N LYS A 311 11.03 20.17 -16.68
CA LYS A 311 12.44 19.84 -16.47
C LYS A 311 12.60 18.32 -16.53
N ARG A 312 13.29 17.85 -17.56
CA ARG A 312 13.58 16.42 -17.77
C ARG A 312 14.93 16.08 -17.20
N TYR A 313 15.03 14.96 -16.51
CA TYR A 313 16.28 14.49 -15.92
C TYR A 313 16.54 13.01 -16.20
N THR A 314 17.81 12.63 -16.18
CA THR A 314 18.31 11.28 -16.44
C THR A 314 19.58 11.00 -15.64
N ILE A 315 19.85 9.74 -15.33
CA ILE A 315 21.16 9.31 -14.80
C ILE A 315 22.22 9.32 -15.91
N ALA A 316 21.85 8.93 -17.13
CA ALA A 316 22.71 8.94 -18.29
C ALA A 316 22.58 10.25 -19.09
N ASP A 317 23.64 10.66 -19.76
CA ASP A 317 23.59 11.80 -20.67
C ASP A 317 22.87 11.42 -21.97
N THR A 318 21.58 11.69 -22.02
CA THR A 318 20.69 11.40 -23.15
C THR A 318 20.07 12.67 -23.75
N GLY A 319 20.63 13.85 -23.51
CA GLY A 319 20.10 15.13 -23.97
C GLY A 319 18.94 15.66 -23.14
N ALA A 320 18.76 15.18 -21.90
CA ALA A 320 17.83 15.75 -20.94
C ALA A 320 18.35 17.07 -20.37
N ASP A 321 17.45 17.88 -19.76
CA ASP A 321 17.81 19.19 -19.17
C ASP A 321 18.77 19.07 -17.99
N TYR A 322 18.74 17.91 -17.29
CA TYR A 322 19.61 17.59 -16.16
C TYR A 322 20.08 16.14 -16.24
N HIS A 323 21.36 15.94 -15.87
CA HIS A 323 21.98 14.61 -15.77
C HIS A 323 22.97 14.54 -14.63
N ILE A 324 23.48 13.32 -14.34
CA ILE A 324 24.51 13.09 -13.31
C ILE A 324 25.83 12.74 -13.98
N GLU A 325 26.89 13.34 -13.48
CA GLU A 325 28.28 13.05 -13.84
C GLU A 325 29.10 12.64 -12.61
N ASP A 326 30.28 12.05 -12.85
CA ASP A 326 31.32 11.77 -11.85
C ASP A 326 30.86 10.93 -10.65
N ILE A 327 30.01 9.92 -10.88
CA ILE A 327 29.54 9.07 -9.77
C ILE A 327 30.71 8.26 -9.21
N ARG A 328 31.02 8.44 -7.92
CA ARG A 328 32.03 7.71 -7.17
C ARG A 328 31.43 7.14 -5.89
N TYR A 329 31.58 5.83 -5.73
CA TYR A 329 31.12 5.11 -4.53
C TYR A 329 32.32 4.89 -3.62
N ASP A 330 32.46 5.73 -2.61
CA ASP A 330 33.49 5.58 -1.58
C ASP A 330 32.96 4.76 -0.40
N THR A 331 33.83 4.45 0.55
CA THR A 331 33.50 3.63 1.72
C THR A 331 32.44 4.28 2.62
N ASP A 332 32.44 5.61 2.69
CA ASP A 332 31.65 6.44 3.61
C ASP A 332 30.57 7.27 2.93
N ALA A 333 30.68 7.50 1.63
CA ALA A 333 29.76 8.36 0.87
C ALA A 333 29.74 8.01 -0.62
N THR A 334 28.64 8.36 -1.28
CA THR A 334 28.53 8.44 -2.73
C THR A 334 28.68 9.91 -3.14
N ARG A 335 29.67 10.22 -3.98
CA ARG A 335 29.90 11.56 -4.55
C ARG A 335 29.50 11.59 -6.00
N PHE A 336 28.89 12.68 -6.44
CA PHE A 336 28.42 12.86 -7.81
C PHE A 336 28.16 14.33 -8.10
N THR A 337 28.04 14.69 -9.37
CA THR A 337 27.74 16.04 -9.83
C THR A 337 26.43 16.06 -10.57
N VAL A 338 25.49 16.92 -10.18
CA VAL A 338 24.27 17.22 -10.94
C VAL A 338 24.59 18.37 -11.89
N VAL A 339 24.38 18.14 -13.19
CA VAL A 339 24.62 19.10 -14.27
C VAL A 339 23.30 19.43 -14.94
N GLY A 340 23.03 20.71 -15.14
CA GLY A 340 21.82 21.20 -15.83
C GLY A 340 21.40 22.58 -15.40
N GLY A 341 20.56 23.24 -16.20
CA GLY A 341 20.11 24.61 -15.92
C GLY A 341 21.24 25.65 -15.86
N GLY A 342 22.39 25.38 -16.51
CA GLY A 342 23.57 26.25 -16.49
C GLY A 342 24.43 26.11 -15.24
N GLU A 343 24.16 25.13 -14.37
CA GLU A 343 24.90 24.91 -13.12
C GLU A 343 25.51 23.51 -13.06
N ARG A 344 26.61 23.39 -12.30
CA ARG A 344 27.23 22.14 -11.86
C ARG A 344 27.23 22.11 -10.34
N ILE A 345 26.56 21.15 -9.74
CA ILE A 345 26.39 21.06 -8.28
C ILE A 345 27.02 19.72 -7.81
N GLU A 346 28.16 19.84 -7.17
CA GLU A 346 28.83 18.69 -6.53
C GLU A 346 28.11 18.30 -5.23
N LEU A 347 27.79 17.03 -5.10
CA LEU A 347 27.01 16.50 -3.99
C LEU A 347 27.67 15.26 -3.37
N SER A 348 27.47 15.11 -2.07
CA SER A 348 27.92 13.94 -1.31
C SER A 348 26.79 13.42 -0.43
N THR A 349 26.50 12.13 -0.47
CA THR A 349 25.40 11.51 0.27
C THR A 349 25.78 10.11 0.77
N LYS A 350 25.08 9.62 1.81
CA LYS A 350 25.21 8.24 2.29
C LYS A 350 24.29 7.26 1.54
N LEU A 351 23.52 7.74 0.58
CA LEU A 351 22.64 6.91 -0.23
C LEU A 351 23.45 6.04 -1.20
N ILE A 352 22.97 4.82 -1.44
CA ILE A 352 23.55 3.86 -2.36
C ILE A 352 22.61 3.56 -3.52
N GLY A 353 23.19 3.25 -4.67
CA GLY A 353 22.46 2.85 -5.88
C GLY A 353 21.95 4.03 -6.71
N GLU A 354 22.04 3.87 -8.02
CA GLU A 354 21.66 4.90 -9.01
C GLU A 354 20.20 5.34 -8.89
N CYS A 355 19.27 4.41 -8.50
CA CYS A 355 17.88 4.76 -8.28
C CYS A 355 17.67 5.80 -7.16
N ASN A 356 18.51 5.79 -6.11
CA ASN A 356 18.46 6.80 -5.07
C ASN A 356 19.06 8.12 -5.55
N LEU A 357 20.09 8.08 -6.39
CA LEU A 357 20.64 9.30 -7.02
C LEU A 357 19.64 9.93 -7.98
N SER A 358 18.92 9.13 -8.78
CA SER A 358 17.83 9.59 -9.65
C SER A 358 16.71 10.28 -8.85
N ASN A 359 16.26 9.66 -7.75
CA ASN A 359 15.26 10.23 -6.85
C ASN A 359 15.75 11.53 -6.18
N LEU A 360 17.04 11.58 -5.83
CA LEU A 360 17.67 12.74 -5.21
C LEU A 360 17.81 13.89 -6.22
N MET A 361 18.12 13.60 -7.48
CA MET A 361 18.19 14.63 -8.53
C MET A 361 16.86 15.34 -8.70
N ALA A 362 15.72 14.64 -8.72
CA ALA A 362 14.40 15.26 -8.76
C ALA A 362 14.21 16.26 -7.59
N ALA A 363 14.68 15.91 -6.40
CA ALA A 363 14.62 16.76 -5.23
C ALA A 363 15.52 18.00 -5.36
N VAL A 364 16.74 17.85 -5.87
CA VAL A 364 17.69 18.94 -6.14
C VAL A 364 17.15 19.91 -7.17
N ILE A 365 16.65 19.42 -8.31
CA ILE A 365 16.04 20.25 -9.36
C ILE A 365 14.86 21.07 -8.82
N THR A 366 14.00 20.44 -8.02
CA THR A 366 12.85 21.10 -7.41
C THR A 366 13.30 22.17 -6.39
N ALA A 367 14.30 21.85 -5.55
CA ALA A 367 14.84 22.80 -4.59
C ALA A 367 15.51 24.01 -5.28
N ARG A 368 16.25 23.80 -6.38
CA ARG A 368 16.81 24.90 -7.18
C ARG A 368 15.75 25.75 -7.82
N HIS A 369 14.66 25.17 -8.33
CA HIS A 369 13.53 25.92 -8.85
C HIS A 369 12.90 26.82 -7.77
N LEU A 370 12.82 26.35 -6.54
CA LEU A 370 12.37 27.10 -5.36
C LEU A 370 13.47 27.99 -4.78
N GLN A 371 14.56 28.24 -5.52
CA GLN A 371 15.65 29.16 -5.16
C GLN A 371 16.36 28.81 -3.84
N VAL A 372 16.41 27.53 -3.45
CA VAL A 372 17.26 27.11 -2.32
C VAL A 372 18.73 27.30 -2.73
N PRO A 373 19.56 27.99 -1.91
CA PRO A 373 20.98 28.18 -2.22
C PRO A 373 21.74 26.85 -2.35
N VAL A 374 22.72 26.78 -3.26
CA VAL A 374 23.53 25.57 -3.46
C VAL A 374 24.16 25.05 -2.18
N PRO A 375 24.78 25.90 -1.31
CA PRO A 375 25.35 25.43 -0.04
C PRO A 375 24.29 24.77 0.88
N SER A 376 23.07 25.28 0.91
CA SER A 376 21.96 24.69 1.68
C SER A 376 21.53 23.35 1.11
N ILE A 377 21.52 23.21 -0.23
CA ILE A 377 21.24 21.92 -0.89
C ILE A 377 22.34 20.91 -0.54
N GLN A 378 23.62 21.27 -0.66
CA GLN A 378 24.75 20.44 -0.32
C GLN A 378 24.69 19.96 1.14
N TYR A 379 24.40 20.87 2.06
CA TYR A 379 24.21 20.55 3.47
C TYR A 379 23.02 19.61 3.67
N GLY A 380 21.86 19.92 3.12
CA GLY A 380 20.66 19.10 3.20
C GLY A 380 20.89 17.67 2.68
N VAL A 381 21.56 17.56 1.50
CA VAL A 381 21.89 16.27 0.86
C VAL A 381 22.84 15.44 1.73
N SER A 382 23.86 16.05 2.35
CA SER A 382 24.81 15.35 3.22
C SER A 382 24.15 14.78 4.50
N ARG A 383 23.00 15.34 4.88
CA ARG A 383 22.22 14.95 6.06
C ARG A 383 21.05 14.03 5.76
N ILE A 384 20.88 13.62 4.51
CA ILE A 384 19.83 12.67 4.14
C ILE A 384 20.12 11.32 4.79
N GLU A 385 19.16 10.82 5.52
CA GLU A 385 19.15 9.46 6.05
C GLU A 385 18.49 8.50 5.07
N GLN A 386 18.91 7.25 5.11
CA GLN A 386 18.30 6.20 4.31
C GLN A 386 16.87 5.97 4.77
N VAL A 387 15.94 5.86 3.81
CA VAL A 387 14.54 5.56 4.12
C VAL A 387 14.40 4.08 4.46
N GLU A 388 13.79 3.78 5.59
CA GLU A 388 13.60 2.42 6.07
C GLU A 388 12.86 1.56 5.04
N HIS A 389 13.34 0.33 4.84
CA HIS A 389 12.83 -0.63 3.84
C HIS A 389 12.90 -0.15 2.38
N ARG A 390 13.80 0.80 2.06
CA ARG A 390 14.01 1.35 0.71
C ARG A 390 15.49 1.37 0.37
N LEU A 391 16.00 0.22 -0.05
CA LEU A 391 17.42 0.02 -0.33
C LEU A 391 18.32 0.51 0.83
N ASN A 392 17.88 0.24 2.05
CA ASN A 392 18.52 0.70 3.29
C ASN A 392 19.64 -0.25 3.68
N MET A 393 20.88 0.24 3.71
CA MET A 393 22.04 -0.56 4.10
C MET A 393 22.32 -0.42 5.59
N LYS A 394 22.31 -1.56 6.30
CA LYS A 394 22.67 -1.69 7.72
C LYS A 394 23.92 -2.54 7.83
N ARG A 395 24.92 -2.06 8.55
CA ARG A 395 26.12 -2.84 8.89
C ARG A 395 26.02 -3.37 10.31
N THR A 396 26.20 -4.66 10.48
CA THR A 396 26.19 -5.29 11.80
C THR A 396 27.61 -5.31 12.40
N PRO A 397 27.74 -5.38 13.75
CA PRO A 397 29.05 -5.51 14.39
C PRO A 397 29.84 -6.75 13.95
N GLY A 398 29.17 -7.80 13.44
CA GLY A 398 29.79 -9.01 12.90
C GLY A 398 30.27 -8.91 11.44
N GLY A 399 30.32 -7.70 10.85
CA GLY A 399 30.79 -7.50 9.48
C GLY A 399 29.77 -7.87 8.39
N ILE A 400 28.53 -8.22 8.75
CA ILE A 400 27.46 -8.51 7.79
C ILE A 400 26.82 -7.19 7.36
N SER A 401 26.73 -6.97 6.03
CA SER A 401 25.95 -5.87 5.45
C SER A 401 24.58 -6.38 5.03
N ILE A 402 23.51 -5.73 5.50
CA ILE A 402 22.12 -6.05 5.18
C ILE A 402 21.57 -4.92 4.32
N ILE A 403 21.11 -5.24 3.11
CA ILE A 403 20.37 -4.32 2.23
C ILE A 403 18.89 -4.64 2.40
N ASP A 404 18.17 -3.73 3.03
CA ASP A 404 16.74 -3.88 3.31
C ASP A 404 15.90 -3.09 2.28
N ASP A 405 15.27 -3.81 1.35
CA ASP A 405 14.34 -3.28 0.35
C ASP A 405 12.98 -4.00 0.41
N ALA A 406 12.51 -4.27 1.63
CA ALA A 406 11.38 -5.16 1.89
C ALA A 406 10.00 -4.51 1.76
N PHE A 407 9.88 -3.22 1.40
CA PHE A 407 8.58 -2.52 1.39
C PHE A 407 7.66 -3.01 0.28
N ASN A 408 8.13 -3.06 -0.96
CA ASN A 408 7.34 -3.51 -2.11
C ASN A 408 8.26 -3.94 -3.26
N SER A 409 8.23 -5.22 -3.61
CA SER A 409 9.04 -5.77 -4.69
C SER A 409 8.35 -5.57 -6.04
N ASN A 410 9.12 -5.10 -7.02
CA ASN A 410 8.71 -4.93 -8.41
C ASN A 410 9.90 -5.21 -9.34
N PRO A 411 9.70 -5.44 -10.66
CA PRO A 411 10.78 -5.87 -11.56
C PRO A 411 11.99 -4.94 -11.58
N ASP A 412 11.77 -3.63 -11.70
CA ASP A 412 12.87 -2.66 -11.77
C ASP A 412 13.57 -2.46 -10.41
N GLY A 413 12.79 -2.38 -9.32
CA GLY A 413 13.34 -2.28 -7.96
C GLY A 413 14.19 -3.49 -7.59
N ALA A 414 13.73 -4.69 -7.91
CA ALA A 414 14.47 -5.92 -7.67
C ALA A 414 15.78 -5.96 -8.49
N ARG A 415 15.75 -5.55 -9.76
CA ARG A 415 16.95 -5.42 -10.61
C ARG A 415 17.93 -4.43 -10.00
N MET A 416 17.48 -3.25 -9.58
CA MET A 416 18.33 -2.21 -8.96
C MET A 416 18.95 -2.70 -7.64
N ALA A 417 18.21 -3.43 -6.82
CA ALA A 417 18.74 -4.02 -5.58
C ALA A 417 19.82 -5.08 -5.87
N LEU A 418 19.60 -5.91 -6.88
CA LEU A 418 20.61 -6.89 -7.33
C LEU A 418 21.85 -6.21 -7.92
N ASP A 419 21.72 -5.09 -8.63
CA ASP A 419 22.86 -4.33 -9.15
C ASP A 419 23.72 -3.76 -8.02
N VAL A 420 23.10 -3.27 -6.93
CA VAL A 420 23.83 -2.85 -5.73
C VAL A 420 24.58 -4.05 -5.11
N LEU A 421 23.91 -5.19 -4.98
CA LEU A 421 24.51 -6.40 -4.41
C LEU A 421 25.64 -6.94 -5.30
N ARG A 422 25.51 -6.86 -6.63
CA ARG A 422 26.56 -7.25 -7.60
C ARG A 422 27.85 -6.44 -7.42
N ARG A 423 27.74 -5.15 -7.09
CA ARG A 423 28.90 -4.25 -6.85
C ARG A 423 29.61 -4.54 -5.52
N MET A 424 29.00 -5.30 -4.61
CA MET A 424 29.64 -5.76 -3.38
C MET A 424 30.49 -6.99 -3.66
N THR A 425 31.81 -6.79 -3.75
CA THR A 425 32.76 -7.84 -4.14
C THR A 425 33.30 -8.64 -2.97
N GLN A 426 33.10 -8.20 -1.74
CA GLN A 426 33.58 -8.86 -0.54
C GLN A 426 32.48 -9.73 0.11
N GLY A 427 32.83 -10.97 0.44
CA GLY A 427 31.95 -11.90 1.12
C GLY A 427 30.94 -12.60 0.19
N LYS A 428 30.04 -13.38 0.80
CA LYS A 428 28.98 -14.11 0.10
C LYS A 428 27.73 -13.24 -0.04
N ARG A 429 27.12 -13.30 -1.22
CA ARG A 429 25.90 -12.56 -1.55
C ARG A 429 24.69 -13.46 -1.37
N ILE A 430 23.84 -13.10 -0.41
CA ILE A 430 22.67 -13.88 -0.02
C ILE A 430 21.42 -13.01 -0.25
N ILE A 431 20.42 -13.55 -0.91
CA ILE A 431 19.11 -12.90 -1.04
C ILE A 431 18.04 -13.66 -0.27
N ILE A 432 17.17 -12.92 0.43
CA ILE A 432 15.98 -13.44 1.11
C ILE A 432 14.77 -12.72 0.52
N THR A 433 13.90 -13.43 -0.19
CA THR A 433 12.79 -12.80 -0.91
C THR A 433 11.54 -13.69 -0.96
N PRO A 434 10.32 -13.11 -0.90
CA PRO A 434 9.08 -13.82 -1.24
C PRO A 434 8.80 -13.83 -2.75
N GLY A 435 9.65 -13.20 -3.57
CA GLY A 435 9.36 -12.86 -4.96
C GLY A 435 8.45 -11.64 -5.09
N MET A 436 7.85 -11.48 -6.27
CA MET A 436 6.98 -10.36 -6.62
C MET A 436 5.52 -10.80 -6.69
N ILE A 437 4.61 -9.91 -6.29
CA ILE A 437 3.15 -10.13 -6.26
C ILE A 437 2.42 -8.97 -6.95
N GLU A 438 1.12 -9.12 -7.18
CA GLU A 438 0.23 -8.11 -7.81
C GLU A 438 0.60 -7.77 -9.28
N LEU A 439 1.31 -8.68 -9.98
CA LEU A 439 1.72 -8.50 -11.39
C LEU A 439 0.70 -9.08 -12.40
N GLY A 440 -0.41 -9.65 -11.91
CA GLY A 440 -1.45 -10.24 -12.76
C GLY A 440 -0.92 -11.40 -13.59
N GLU A 441 -1.23 -11.43 -14.88
CA GLU A 441 -0.82 -12.50 -15.81
C GLU A 441 0.70 -12.61 -16.00
N LYS A 442 1.44 -11.52 -15.79
CA LYS A 442 2.91 -11.49 -15.89
C LYS A 442 3.64 -11.97 -14.64
N GLN A 443 2.94 -12.38 -13.61
CA GLN A 443 3.57 -12.76 -12.34
C GLN A 443 4.52 -13.96 -12.47
N VAL A 444 4.15 -14.95 -13.27
CA VAL A 444 5.00 -16.14 -13.53
C VAL A 444 6.26 -15.72 -14.26
N GLU A 445 6.13 -14.98 -15.35
CA GLU A 445 7.23 -14.50 -16.19
C GLU A 445 8.26 -13.68 -15.38
N TYR A 446 7.80 -12.67 -14.63
CA TYR A 446 8.70 -11.80 -13.87
C TYR A 446 9.38 -12.50 -12.69
N ASN A 447 8.72 -13.43 -12.01
CA ASN A 447 9.38 -14.20 -10.96
C ASN A 447 10.41 -15.18 -11.54
N TYR A 448 10.15 -15.76 -12.71
CA TYR A 448 11.14 -16.57 -13.40
C TYR A 448 12.36 -15.76 -13.84
N LEU A 449 12.15 -14.56 -14.41
CA LEU A 449 13.24 -13.64 -14.77
C LEU A 449 14.03 -13.19 -13.54
N LEU A 450 13.36 -12.90 -12.42
CA LEU A 450 14.01 -12.58 -11.16
C LEU A 450 14.90 -13.75 -10.68
N GLY A 451 14.41 -14.98 -10.78
CA GLY A 451 15.18 -16.17 -10.44
C GLY A 451 16.49 -16.28 -11.26
N LYS A 452 16.44 -16.01 -12.57
CA LYS A 452 17.64 -15.94 -13.42
C LYS A 452 18.61 -14.85 -12.99
N GLN A 453 18.13 -13.64 -12.71
CA GLN A 453 18.97 -12.53 -12.27
C GLN A 453 19.60 -12.81 -10.89
N ILE A 454 18.88 -13.47 -9.99
CA ILE A 454 19.40 -13.91 -8.69
C ILE A 454 20.53 -14.92 -8.89
N ALA A 455 20.36 -15.90 -9.77
CA ALA A 455 21.38 -16.92 -10.06
C ALA A 455 22.69 -16.33 -10.60
N GLU A 456 22.62 -15.22 -11.33
CA GLU A 456 23.81 -14.52 -11.86
C GLU A 456 24.56 -13.70 -10.78
N VAL A 457 23.87 -13.27 -9.73
CA VAL A 457 24.42 -12.30 -8.75
C VAL A 457 24.70 -12.94 -7.41
N CYS A 458 23.83 -13.83 -6.94
CA CYS A 458 23.82 -14.31 -5.57
C CYS A 458 24.48 -15.69 -5.43
N ASP A 459 25.15 -15.91 -4.30
CA ASP A 459 25.72 -17.20 -3.92
C ASP A 459 24.67 -18.11 -3.27
N TYR A 460 23.68 -17.52 -2.59
CA TYR A 460 22.58 -18.23 -1.94
C TYR A 460 21.25 -17.48 -2.08
N VAL A 461 20.16 -18.23 -2.20
CA VAL A 461 18.80 -17.73 -2.22
C VAL A 461 17.95 -18.40 -1.15
N MET A 462 17.19 -17.61 -0.38
CA MET A 462 16.19 -18.08 0.56
C MET A 462 14.82 -17.52 0.15
N VAL A 463 13.90 -18.39 -0.25
CA VAL A 463 12.55 -17.97 -0.67
C VAL A 463 11.58 -18.08 0.49
N VAL A 464 10.93 -16.96 0.83
CA VAL A 464 9.95 -16.89 1.91
C VAL A 464 8.55 -17.17 1.39
N GLY A 465 7.92 -18.24 1.88
CA GLY A 465 6.59 -18.65 1.48
C GLY A 465 6.57 -19.55 0.25
N ARG A 466 5.40 -20.15 -0.03
CA ARG A 466 5.25 -21.17 -1.09
C ARG A 466 4.82 -20.61 -2.45
N TYR A 467 4.28 -19.38 -2.47
CA TYR A 467 3.56 -18.85 -3.63
C TYR A 467 4.43 -18.72 -4.89
N ASN A 468 5.66 -18.21 -4.75
CA ASN A 468 6.61 -18.04 -5.86
C ASN A 468 7.81 -18.98 -5.77
N SER A 469 7.87 -19.91 -4.81
CA SER A 469 9.04 -20.75 -4.56
C SER A 469 9.45 -21.58 -5.77
N CYS A 470 8.50 -22.26 -6.43
CA CYS A 470 8.81 -23.05 -7.62
C CYS A 470 9.44 -22.20 -8.73
N LEU A 471 8.95 -20.98 -8.95
CA LEU A 471 9.44 -20.09 -10.02
C LEU A 471 10.87 -19.59 -9.77
N LEU A 472 11.20 -19.33 -8.51
CA LEU A 472 12.53 -18.82 -8.12
C LEU A 472 13.60 -19.92 -8.03
N TYR A 473 13.23 -21.13 -7.61
CA TYR A 473 14.16 -22.26 -7.51
C TYR A 473 14.36 -23.05 -8.81
N THR A 474 13.40 -23.03 -9.73
CA THR A 474 13.52 -23.76 -11.03
C THR A 474 14.27 -22.97 -12.09
N SER A 475 14.68 -21.73 -11.80
CA SER A 475 15.55 -20.99 -12.70
C SER A 475 16.94 -21.62 -12.69
N PRO A 476 17.50 -22.00 -13.86
CA PRO A 476 18.80 -22.67 -13.92
C PRO A 476 19.89 -21.78 -13.35
N SER A 477 20.57 -22.26 -12.30
CA SER A 477 21.78 -21.60 -11.79
C SER A 477 22.99 -22.02 -12.63
N PRO A 478 23.90 -21.10 -13.00
CA PRO A 478 25.16 -21.47 -13.65
C PRO A 478 26.00 -22.46 -12.82
N ARG A 479 25.76 -22.55 -11.50
CA ARG A 479 26.48 -23.46 -10.58
C ARG A 479 25.90 -24.87 -10.53
N ASP A 480 24.60 -25.03 -10.80
CA ASP A 480 23.95 -26.36 -10.84
C ASP A 480 24.40 -27.20 -12.06
N ALA A 481 25.00 -26.55 -13.05
CA ALA A 481 25.57 -27.20 -14.24
C ALA A 481 26.93 -27.90 -13.97
N HIS A 482 27.51 -27.74 -12.80
CA HIS A 482 28.83 -28.33 -12.45
C HIS A 482 28.74 -29.46 -11.41
N GLU A 483 27.55 -29.77 -10.90
CA GLU A 483 27.31 -30.86 -9.92
C GLU A 483 26.52 -32.05 -10.51
N SER A 484 26.39 -32.17 -11.82
CA SER A 484 25.79 -33.34 -12.49
C SER A 484 26.82 -34.18 -13.23
#